data_923fa44d96429f1d0594b2cc99d3ed28
#
_entry.id   923fa44d96429f1d0594b2cc99d3ed28
#
_cell.length_a   1.000
_cell.length_b   1.000
_cell.length_c   1.000
_cell.angle_alpha   90.00
_cell.angle_beta   90.00
_cell.angle_gamma   90.00
#
_symmetry.space_group_name_H-M   'P 1'
#
loop_
_entity.id
_entity.type
_entity.pdbx_description
1 polymer ?
#
loop_
_entity_poly.entity_id
_entity_poly.type
_entity_poly.pdbx_seq_one_letter_code
_entity_poly.pdbx_strand_id
1 'polypeptide(L)'
;YYRETYKCDRQISVSDGRERTVGTAIYYLLTESTFSEMHRLRFDEIFHFYMGDAVEMLQLHEGQSTVHLLGTDLSNGQVPQLLVPAGVWQGSRLVPGGQFALLGTTMTPGFDFADYEQGRRSELISAYPQQRSLIEYLTRV
;
A
#
# COMPACT_ATOMS: atom_id res chain seq x y z
N TYR A 1 1.80 4.65 -10.62
CA TYR A 1 3.19 4.99 -11.01
C TYR A 1 4.02 5.30 -9.79
N TYR A 2 5.26 4.81 -9.76
CA TYR A 2 6.17 5.11 -8.66
C TYR A 2 7.55 5.56 -9.16
N ARG A 3 8.25 6.30 -8.30
CA ARG A 3 9.63 6.71 -8.55
C ARG A 3 10.40 6.65 -7.25
N GLU A 4 11.51 5.90 -7.23
CA GLU A 4 12.41 5.89 -6.09
C GLU A 4 13.07 7.26 -5.92
N THR A 5 12.95 7.81 -4.72
CA THR A 5 13.54 9.12 -4.37
C THR A 5 14.75 8.98 -3.46
N TYR A 6 14.81 7.87 -2.71
CA TYR A 6 15.89 7.60 -1.78
C TYR A 6 16.10 6.10 -1.61
N LYS A 7 17.36 5.70 -1.55
CA LYS A 7 17.77 4.36 -1.15
C LYS A 7 19.04 4.51 -0.30
N CYS A 8 18.98 4.03 0.95
CA CYS A 8 20.14 4.04 1.83
C CYS A 8 21.23 3.11 1.28
N ASP A 9 22.48 3.56 1.29
CA ASP A 9 23.62 2.76 0.85
C ASP A 9 24.07 1.74 1.90
N ARG A 10 23.56 1.81 3.13
CA ARG A 10 23.82 0.84 4.19
C ARG A 10 22.91 -0.36 4.06
N GLN A 11 23.46 -1.52 4.39
CA GLN A 11 22.77 -2.80 4.33
C GLN A 11 22.56 -3.35 5.73
N ILE A 12 21.49 -4.12 5.91
CA ILE A 12 21.23 -4.92 7.11
C ILE A 12 20.90 -6.34 6.70
N SER A 13 21.25 -7.30 7.57
CA SER A 13 20.83 -8.69 7.41
C SER A 13 19.44 -8.89 8.01
N VAL A 14 18.54 -9.49 7.23
CA VAL A 14 17.20 -9.86 7.69
C VAL A 14 17.16 -11.34 8.09
N SER A 15 16.06 -11.77 8.72
CA SER A 15 15.95 -13.08 9.36
C SER A 15 16.22 -14.29 8.47
N ASP A 16 16.13 -14.17 7.15
CA ASP A 16 16.45 -15.25 6.20
C ASP A 16 17.90 -15.24 5.71
N GLY A 17 18.76 -14.41 6.32
CA GLY A 17 20.16 -14.24 5.95
C GLY A 17 20.42 -13.36 4.74
N ARG A 18 19.38 -12.85 4.09
CA ARG A 18 19.51 -11.92 2.96
C ARG A 18 19.78 -10.51 3.46
N GLU A 19 20.51 -9.75 2.65
CA GLU A 19 20.71 -8.33 2.92
C GLU A 19 19.62 -7.48 2.29
N ARG A 20 19.25 -6.41 3.01
CA ARG A 20 18.35 -5.37 2.54
C ARG A 20 18.98 -4.00 2.81
N THR A 21 18.68 -3.03 1.95
CA THR A 21 18.99 -1.65 2.31
C THR A 21 18.29 -1.26 3.61
N VAL A 22 18.91 -0.42 4.40
CA VAL A 22 18.33 0.05 5.68
C VAL A 22 17.00 0.78 5.44
N GLY A 23 16.89 1.54 4.35
CA GLY A 23 15.65 2.27 4.09
C GLY A 23 15.51 2.73 2.65
N THR A 24 14.26 2.88 2.22
CA THR A 24 13.89 3.43 0.92
C THR A 24 12.75 4.40 1.04
N ALA A 25 12.66 5.33 0.08
CA ALA A 25 11.51 6.20 -0.09
C ALA A 25 11.15 6.29 -1.57
N ILE A 26 9.86 6.39 -1.86
CA ILE A 26 9.35 6.58 -3.22
C ILE A 26 8.30 7.68 -3.26
N TYR A 27 8.12 8.28 -4.43
CA TYR A 27 6.84 8.89 -4.80
C TYR A 27 5.92 7.83 -5.38
N TYR A 28 4.63 7.97 -5.14
CA TYR A 28 3.60 7.10 -5.68
C TYR A 28 2.43 7.93 -6.21
N LEU A 29 2.18 7.85 -7.51
CA LEU A 29 1.11 8.60 -8.18
C LEU A 29 -0.03 7.67 -8.54
N LEU A 30 -1.24 8.00 -8.08
CA LEU A 30 -2.49 7.39 -8.51
C LEU A 30 -3.26 8.38 -9.39
N THR A 31 -3.87 7.85 -10.45
CA THR A 31 -4.76 8.57 -11.35
C THR A 31 -6.11 7.87 -11.42
N GLU A 32 -7.09 8.48 -12.09
CA GLU A 32 -8.42 7.89 -12.25
C GLU A 32 -8.41 6.53 -12.98
N SER A 33 -7.38 6.27 -13.78
CA SER A 33 -7.24 5.02 -14.54
C SER A 33 -6.26 4.02 -13.92
N THR A 34 -5.70 4.32 -12.77
CA THR A 34 -4.71 3.46 -12.10
C THR A 34 -5.11 3.14 -10.67
N PHE A 35 -4.59 2.05 -10.16
CA PHE A 35 -4.77 1.65 -8.76
C PHE A 35 -3.56 0.83 -8.32
N SER A 36 -3.36 0.74 -7.01
CA SER A 36 -2.38 -0.17 -6.41
C SER A 36 -3.04 -1.52 -6.17
N GLU A 37 -2.56 -2.55 -6.88
CA GLU A 37 -3.10 -3.90 -6.77
C GLU A 37 -2.91 -4.48 -5.37
N MET A 38 -3.84 -5.32 -4.96
CA MET A 38 -3.72 -6.05 -3.69
C MET A 38 -2.41 -6.83 -3.65
N HIS A 39 -1.61 -6.53 -2.65
CA HIS A 39 -0.32 -7.17 -2.40
C HIS A 39 0.01 -7.12 -0.91
N ARG A 40 0.99 -7.88 -0.49
CA ARG A 40 1.57 -7.75 0.85
C ARG A 40 3.08 -7.71 0.77
N LEU A 41 3.67 -7.07 1.77
CA LEU A 41 5.10 -6.95 1.90
C LEU A 41 5.57 -7.64 3.18
N ARG A 42 6.82 -8.02 3.20
CA ARG A 42 7.42 -8.70 4.35
C ARG A 42 7.69 -7.76 5.53
N PHE A 43 7.84 -6.47 5.26
CA PHE A 43 8.16 -5.45 6.26
C PHE A 43 7.13 -4.34 6.25
N ASP A 44 7.15 -3.51 7.30
CA ASP A 44 6.24 -2.38 7.43
C ASP A 44 6.47 -1.35 6.33
N GLU A 45 5.38 -0.78 5.84
CA GLU A 45 5.39 0.34 4.90
C GLU A 45 4.57 1.49 5.46
N ILE A 46 5.10 2.72 5.39
CA ILE A 46 4.37 3.91 5.81
C ILE A 46 4.03 4.72 4.57
N PHE A 47 2.72 4.98 4.38
CA PHE A 47 2.23 5.88 3.35
C PHE A 47 2.16 7.31 3.87
N HIS A 48 2.49 8.25 2.99
CA HIS A 48 2.43 9.70 3.24
C HIS A 48 1.59 10.35 2.14
N PHE A 49 0.55 11.08 2.52
CA PHE A 49 -0.26 11.80 1.55
C PHE A 49 0.31 13.20 1.35
N TYR A 50 0.62 13.57 0.10
CA TYR A 50 1.20 14.86 -0.20
C TYR A 50 0.20 15.84 -0.81
N MET A 51 -0.54 15.43 -1.83
CA MET A 51 -1.49 16.33 -2.49
C MET A 51 -2.47 15.56 -3.38
N GLY A 52 -3.53 16.25 -3.78
CA GLY A 52 -4.55 15.75 -4.69
C GLY A 52 -5.80 15.28 -3.96
N ASP A 53 -6.48 14.32 -4.55
CA ASP A 53 -7.73 13.78 -4.02
C ASP A 53 -7.47 12.66 -3.03
N ALA A 54 -8.43 12.39 -2.16
CA ALA A 54 -8.30 11.34 -1.14
C ALA A 54 -8.13 9.97 -1.77
N VAL A 55 -7.41 9.10 -1.07
CA VAL A 55 -7.13 7.72 -1.47
C VAL A 55 -7.80 6.76 -0.49
N GLU A 56 -8.51 5.79 -1.03
CA GLU A 56 -9.13 4.70 -0.29
C GLU A 56 -8.18 3.50 -0.30
N MET A 57 -7.78 3.01 0.88
CA MET A 57 -6.93 1.85 1.03
C MET A 57 -7.63 0.74 1.79
N LEU A 58 -7.71 -0.44 1.18
CA LEU A 58 -8.17 -1.66 1.83
C LEU A 58 -6.99 -2.37 2.47
N GLN A 59 -7.13 -2.72 3.76
CA GLN A 59 -6.21 -3.60 4.47
C GLN A 59 -6.94 -4.86 4.94
N LEU A 60 -6.33 -6.03 4.71
CA LEU A 60 -6.89 -7.32 5.09
C LEU A 60 -5.85 -8.11 5.91
N HIS A 61 -6.26 -8.60 7.06
CA HIS A 61 -5.38 -9.39 7.93
C HIS A 61 -6.19 -10.27 8.89
N GLU A 62 -5.84 -11.55 8.97
CA GLU A 62 -6.41 -12.50 9.94
C GLU A 62 -7.95 -12.45 10.02
N GLY A 63 -8.61 -12.48 8.86
CA GLY A 63 -10.08 -12.48 8.78
C GLY A 63 -10.74 -11.12 8.95
N GLN A 64 -9.97 -10.07 9.25
CA GLN A 64 -10.48 -8.72 9.43
C GLN A 64 -10.13 -7.82 8.25
N SER A 65 -11.01 -6.87 7.97
CA SER A 65 -10.82 -5.88 6.92
C SER A 65 -11.03 -4.47 7.46
N THR A 66 -10.24 -3.54 6.97
CA THR A 66 -10.37 -2.12 7.29
C THR A 66 -10.18 -1.31 6.02
N VAL A 67 -11.02 -0.28 5.84
CA VAL A 67 -10.87 0.70 4.77
C VAL A 67 -10.42 2.00 5.40
N HIS A 68 -9.26 2.49 4.94
CA HIS A 68 -8.69 3.77 5.39
C HIS A 68 -8.81 4.82 4.29
N LEU A 69 -8.92 6.07 4.70
CA LEU A 69 -8.88 7.21 3.79
C LEU A 69 -7.60 8.02 4.05
N LEU A 70 -6.76 8.10 3.03
CA LEU A 70 -5.58 8.98 3.07
C LEU A 70 -5.95 10.32 2.45
N GLY A 71 -5.59 11.38 3.15
CA GLY A 71 -5.88 12.75 2.71
C GLY A 71 -5.60 13.73 3.83
N THR A 72 -6.02 14.97 3.63
CA THR A 72 -5.77 16.07 4.58
C THR A 72 -7.02 16.51 5.34
N ASP A 73 -8.18 15.96 5.02
CA ASP A 73 -9.44 16.30 5.69
C ASP A 73 -9.62 15.48 6.97
N LEU A 74 -8.90 15.87 8.02
CA LEU A 74 -8.88 15.15 9.29
C LEU A 74 -10.26 15.09 9.95
N SER A 75 -11.08 16.13 9.76
CA SER A 75 -12.43 16.19 10.36
C SER A 75 -13.39 15.15 9.76
N ASN A 76 -13.10 14.68 8.55
CA ASN A 76 -13.87 13.64 7.86
C ASN A 76 -13.15 12.27 7.88
N GLY A 77 -12.25 12.05 8.82
CA GLY A 77 -11.61 10.75 9.02
C GLY A 77 -10.47 10.43 8.07
N GLN A 78 -10.03 11.39 7.27
CA GLN A 78 -8.82 11.21 6.46
C GLN A 78 -7.57 11.35 7.32
N VAL A 79 -6.53 10.59 6.95
CA VAL A 79 -5.24 10.66 7.62
C VAL A 79 -4.13 10.93 6.59
N PRO A 80 -3.17 11.81 6.91
CA PRO A 80 -2.07 12.10 5.98
C PRO A 80 -0.95 11.06 6.04
N GLN A 81 -0.90 10.23 7.09
CA GLN A 81 0.09 9.18 7.25
C GLN A 81 -0.60 7.89 7.68
N LEU A 82 -0.24 6.77 7.06
CA LEU A 82 -0.86 5.48 7.34
C LEU A 82 0.17 4.36 7.32
N LEU A 83 0.21 3.58 8.40
CA LEU A 83 1.03 2.37 8.48
C LEU A 83 0.31 1.19 7.84
N VAL A 84 1.04 0.45 7.01
CA VAL A 84 0.68 -0.90 6.60
C VAL A 84 1.66 -1.86 7.27
N PRO A 85 1.22 -2.61 8.29
CA PRO A 85 2.10 -3.56 8.96
C PRO A 85 2.56 -4.69 8.04
N ALA A 86 3.71 -5.26 8.38
CA ALA A 86 4.26 -6.43 7.69
C ALA A 86 3.20 -7.54 7.56
N GLY A 87 3.10 -8.14 6.38
CA GLY A 87 2.20 -9.26 6.11
C GLY A 87 0.73 -8.90 5.89
N VAL A 88 0.34 -7.64 6.02
CA VAL A 88 -1.02 -7.18 5.77
C VAL A 88 -1.24 -7.00 4.27
N TRP A 89 -2.32 -7.58 3.74
CA TRP A 89 -2.74 -7.33 2.36
C TRP A 89 -3.24 -5.89 2.24
N GLN A 90 -2.74 -5.20 1.23
CA GLN A 90 -3.09 -3.81 0.95
C GLN A 90 -3.36 -3.58 -0.54
N GLY A 91 -4.27 -2.70 -0.82
CA GLY A 91 -4.51 -2.16 -2.15
C GLY A 91 -5.21 -0.83 -2.03
N SER A 92 -5.02 0.05 -3.00
CA SER A 92 -5.54 1.41 -2.92
C SER A 92 -5.95 1.98 -4.27
N ARG A 93 -6.90 2.90 -4.21
CA ARG A 93 -7.41 3.64 -5.36
C ARG A 93 -7.81 5.04 -4.93
N LEU A 94 -7.95 5.92 -5.91
CA LEU A 94 -8.62 7.19 -5.64
C LEU A 94 -10.06 6.95 -5.19
N VAL A 95 -10.56 7.82 -4.32
CA VAL A 95 -12.00 7.88 -4.06
C VAL A 95 -12.75 8.13 -5.38
N PRO A 96 -13.98 7.61 -5.55
CA PRO A 96 -14.75 7.85 -6.77
C PRO A 96 -14.86 9.35 -7.11
N GLY A 97 -14.58 9.68 -8.37
CA GLY A 97 -14.57 11.08 -8.84
C GLY A 97 -13.24 11.81 -8.69
N GLY A 98 -12.26 11.22 -8.01
CA GLY A 98 -10.92 11.80 -7.89
C GLY A 98 -10.16 11.78 -9.21
N GLN A 99 -9.27 12.74 -9.40
CA GLN A 99 -8.46 12.89 -10.62
C GLN A 99 -7.04 12.37 -10.43
N PHE A 100 -6.39 12.74 -9.33
CA PHE A 100 -5.05 12.26 -9.00
C PHE A 100 -4.77 12.36 -7.51
N ALA A 101 -3.82 11.58 -7.03
CA ALA A 101 -3.20 11.76 -5.73
C ALA A 101 -1.70 11.47 -5.83
N LEU A 102 -0.90 12.35 -5.24
CA LEU A 102 0.51 12.11 -5.04
C LEU A 102 0.75 11.70 -3.60
N LEU A 103 1.32 10.52 -3.46
CA LEU A 103 1.68 9.91 -2.19
C LEU A 103 3.19 9.67 -2.15
N GLY A 104 3.69 9.34 -1.00
CA GLY A 104 5.00 8.73 -0.85
C GLY A 104 4.90 7.50 0.02
N THR A 105 5.88 6.62 -0.06
CA THR A 105 6.04 5.55 0.92
C THR A 105 7.47 5.48 1.39
N THR A 106 7.64 5.10 2.64
CA THR A 106 8.93 4.84 3.25
C THR A 106 8.92 3.46 3.89
N MET A 107 10.04 2.76 3.76
CA MET A 107 10.22 1.44 4.36
C MET A 107 11.57 1.34 5.07
N THR A 108 11.57 0.66 6.21
CA THR A 108 12.76 0.26 6.92
C THR A 108 12.51 -1.11 7.58
N PRO A 109 13.18 -2.20 7.13
CA PRO A 109 14.10 -2.30 6.00
C PRO A 109 13.51 -1.80 4.68
N GLY A 110 14.39 -1.38 3.76
CA GLY A 110 13.96 -0.84 2.49
C GLY A 110 13.28 -1.86 1.58
N PHE A 111 12.55 -1.34 0.59
CA PHE A 111 11.80 -2.17 -0.36
C PHE A 111 12.73 -3.03 -1.22
N ASP A 112 12.30 -4.29 -1.41
CA ASP A 112 12.89 -5.24 -2.35
C ASP A 112 11.76 -6.08 -2.95
N PHE A 113 11.79 -6.29 -4.28
CA PHE A 113 10.77 -7.09 -4.95
C PHE A 113 10.71 -8.55 -4.45
N ALA A 114 11.77 -9.07 -3.88
CA ALA A 114 11.77 -10.39 -3.25
C ALA A 114 10.80 -10.50 -2.07
N ASP A 115 10.43 -9.37 -1.47
CA ASP A 115 9.49 -9.30 -0.34
C ASP A 115 8.04 -9.05 -0.80
N TYR A 116 7.81 -8.85 -2.09
CA TYR A 116 6.50 -8.55 -2.67
C TYR A 116 5.75 -9.84 -3.01
N GLU A 117 4.50 -9.92 -2.57
CA GLU A 117 3.57 -10.99 -2.91
C GLU A 117 2.27 -10.40 -3.43
N GLN A 118 1.91 -10.76 -4.66
CA GLN A 118 0.67 -10.29 -5.27
C GLN A 118 -0.53 -11.11 -4.80
N GLY A 119 -1.62 -10.42 -4.47
CA GLY A 119 -2.87 -11.06 -4.06
C GLY A 119 -3.63 -11.66 -5.24
N ARG A 120 -4.18 -12.86 -5.02
CA ARG A 120 -5.07 -13.51 -5.99
C ARG A 120 -6.52 -13.25 -5.64
N ARG A 121 -7.27 -12.78 -6.63
CA ARG A 121 -8.68 -12.40 -6.44
C ARG A 121 -9.51 -13.47 -5.76
N SER A 122 -9.47 -14.70 -6.28
CA SER A 122 -10.27 -15.81 -5.76
C SER A 122 -9.96 -16.14 -4.30
N GLU A 123 -8.68 -16.14 -3.96
CA GLU A 123 -8.22 -16.43 -2.59
C GLU A 123 -8.64 -15.33 -1.63
N LEU A 124 -8.46 -14.06 -2.00
CA LEU A 124 -8.82 -12.93 -1.18
C LEU A 124 -10.34 -12.83 -0.99
N ILE A 125 -11.13 -13.05 -2.03
CA ILE A 125 -12.59 -13.05 -1.92
C ILE A 125 -13.08 -14.21 -1.04
N SER A 126 -12.47 -15.38 -1.15
CA SER A 126 -12.81 -16.52 -0.30
C SER A 126 -12.55 -16.23 1.18
N ALA A 127 -11.42 -15.59 1.47
CA ALA A 127 -11.03 -15.25 2.85
C ALA A 127 -11.77 -14.03 3.40
N TYR A 128 -12.15 -13.09 2.53
CA TYR A 128 -12.76 -11.80 2.92
C TYR A 128 -13.99 -11.50 2.05
N PRO A 129 -15.05 -12.32 2.09
CA PRO A 129 -16.21 -12.17 1.20
C PRO A 129 -16.96 -10.84 1.39
N GLN A 130 -16.88 -10.24 2.57
CA GLN A 130 -17.48 -8.94 2.87
C GLN A 130 -16.87 -7.78 2.08
N GLN A 131 -15.66 -7.97 1.53
CA GLN A 131 -14.95 -6.96 0.73
C GLN A 131 -14.87 -7.32 -0.75
N ARG A 132 -15.72 -8.21 -1.23
CA ARG A 132 -15.72 -8.71 -2.61
C ARG A 132 -15.56 -7.58 -3.64
N SER A 133 -16.43 -6.59 -3.59
CA SER A 133 -16.46 -5.52 -4.60
C SER A 133 -15.15 -4.75 -4.68
N LEU A 134 -14.56 -4.43 -3.53
CA LEU A 134 -13.30 -3.68 -3.50
C LEU A 134 -12.13 -4.57 -3.92
N ILE A 135 -12.13 -5.84 -3.51
CA ILE A 135 -11.10 -6.80 -3.94
C ILE A 135 -11.16 -6.98 -5.46
N GLU A 136 -12.35 -7.12 -6.05
CA GLU A 136 -12.51 -7.24 -7.51
C GLU A 136 -11.93 -6.02 -8.24
N TYR A 137 -12.15 -4.81 -7.71
CA TYR A 137 -11.58 -3.60 -8.28
C TYR A 137 -10.05 -3.58 -8.17
N LEU A 138 -9.51 -4.01 -7.02
CA LEU A 138 -8.09 -3.91 -6.68
C LEU A 138 -7.27 -5.14 -7.10
N THR A 139 -7.82 -6.03 -7.91
CA THR A 139 -7.11 -7.20 -8.43
C THR A 139 -7.36 -7.35 -9.92
N ARG A 140 -6.36 -7.83 -10.66
CA ARG A 140 -6.49 -8.12 -12.09
C ARG A 140 -6.85 -9.58 -12.36
N VAL A 141 -6.45 -10.45 -11.46
CA VAL A 141 -6.65 -11.90 -11.57
C VAL A 141 -6.94 -12.54 -10.21
#